data_e89c759a047972ce5888ba71faf4fca4
#
_entry.id   e89c759a047972ce5888ba71faf4fca4
#
_cell.length_a   1.000
_cell.length_b   1.000
_cell.length_c   1.000
_cell.angle_alpha   90.00
_cell.angle_beta   90.00
_cell.angle_gamma   90.00
#
_symmetry.space_group_name_H-M   'P 1'
#
loop_
_entity.id
_entity.type
_entity.pdbx_description
1 polymer ?
#
loop_
_entity_poly.entity_id
_entity_poly.type
_entity_poly.pdbx_seq_one_letter_code
_entity_poly.pdbx_strand_id
1 'polypeptide(L)'
;MANASICTIGDEILIGQIVDTNSSHISQALEEIGVKVTRMTSFGDDHDEIVCNLTNELTHNEIVITTGGLGPTKDDITKAALAEISGSKGYVVNESQLKMVHEILHARGLDVLDINKAQALVPDTCEVIVNHLGTAPIMVFRFPKERY
;
A
#
# COMPACT_ATOMS: atom_id res chain seq x y z
N MET A 1 -15.10 18.42 5.67
CA MET A 1 -13.73 18.29 5.09
C MET A 1 -13.31 16.88 5.42
N ALA A 2 -12.97 16.07 4.42
CA ALA A 2 -12.55 14.70 4.65
C ALA A 2 -11.24 14.68 5.45
N ASN A 3 -11.10 13.69 6.32
CA ASN A 3 -9.88 13.48 7.12
C ASN A 3 -9.13 12.24 6.65
N ALA A 4 -7.81 12.30 6.76
CA ALA A 4 -6.92 11.23 6.37
C ALA A 4 -5.85 10.95 7.43
N SER A 5 -5.38 9.70 7.47
CA SER A 5 -4.12 9.33 8.11
C SER A 5 -3.16 8.72 7.09
N ILE A 6 -1.87 8.89 7.34
CA ILE A 6 -0.79 8.34 6.52
C ILE A 6 0.01 7.38 7.40
N CYS A 7 0.16 6.14 6.92
CA CYS A 7 0.85 5.06 7.62
C CYS A 7 2.05 4.59 6.78
N THR A 8 3.25 4.70 7.33
CA THR A 8 4.47 4.21 6.68
C THR A 8 4.89 2.90 7.34
N ILE A 9 5.11 1.88 6.52
CA ILE A 9 5.45 0.53 6.98
C ILE A 9 6.88 0.23 6.54
N GLY A 10 7.74 -0.11 7.48
CA GLY A 10 9.12 -0.48 7.21
C GLY A 10 10.02 -0.29 8.42
N ASP A 11 10.75 -1.32 8.77
CA ASP A 11 11.74 -1.29 9.87
C ASP A 11 12.82 -0.25 9.61
N GLU A 12 13.21 -0.02 8.35
CA GLU A 12 14.21 0.96 7.95
C GLU A 12 13.82 2.41 8.29
N ILE A 13 12.53 2.69 8.35
CA ILE A 13 12.02 4.00 8.78
C ILE A 13 12.14 4.13 10.30
N LEU A 14 11.77 3.08 11.04
CA LEU A 14 11.79 3.09 12.52
C LEU A 14 13.20 3.23 13.08
N ILE A 15 14.19 2.59 12.45
CA ILE A 15 15.60 2.69 12.88
C ILE A 15 16.31 3.93 12.33
N GLY A 16 15.60 4.78 11.58
CA GLY A 16 16.16 6.02 11.03
C GLY A 16 17.14 5.83 9.88
N GLN A 17 17.14 4.66 9.24
CA GLN A 17 18.01 4.38 8.10
C GLN A 17 17.56 5.13 6.85
N ILE A 18 16.24 5.30 6.69
CA ILE A 18 15.62 6.04 5.60
C ILE A 18 14.71 7.12 6.18
N VAL A 19 14.73 8.30 5.60
CA VAL A 19 13.80 9.38 5.95
C VAL A 19 12.50 9.18 5.19
N ASP A 20 11.37 9.26 5.88
CA ASP A 20 10.04 9.18 5.27
C ASP A 20 9.69 10.48 4.53
N THR A 21 10.11 10.56 3.28
CA THR A 21 9.76 11.67 2.39
C THR A 21 8.39 11.49 1.74
N ASN A 22 7.89 10.25 1.64
CA ASN A 22 6.61 9.94 1.02
C ASN A 22 5.44 10.55 1.80
N SER A 23 5.43 10.38 3.13
CA SER A 23 4.37 10.94 3.97
C SER A 23 4.28 12.46 3.85
N SER A 24 5.42 13.15 3.74
CA SER A 24 5.46 14.60 3.53
C SER A 24 4.83 15.01 2.21
N HIS A 25 5.19 14.35 1.12
CA HIS A 25 4.63 14.63 -0.21
C HIS A 25 3.14 14.33 -0.29
N ILE A 26 2.72 13.19 0.25
CA ILE A 26 1.30 12.78 0.29
C ILE A 26 0.50 13.80 1.10
N SER A 27 1.00 14.23 2.26
CA SER A 27 0.32 15.19 3.11
C SER A 27 0.10 16.53 2.40
N GLN A 28 1.12 17.04 1.71
CA GLN A 28 1.01 18.28 0.93
C GLN A 28 -0.01 18.15 -0.21
N ALA A 29 0.03 17.06 -0.97
CA ALA A 29 -0.91 16.81 -2.05
C ALA A 29 -2.36 16.68 -1.54
N LEU A 30 -2.58 16.06 -0.38
CA LEU A 30 -3.91 15.97 0.23
C LEU A 30 -4.44 17.33 0.68
N GLU A 31 -3.59 18.18 1.24
CA GLU A 31 -3.96 19.52 1.67
C GLU A 31 -4.38 20.39 0.47
N GLU A 32 -3.66 20.30 -0.65
CA GLU A 32 -4.01 21.03 -1.90
C GLU A 32 -5.42 20.71 -2.41
N ILE A 33 -5.92 19.50 -2.18
CA ILE A 33 -7.27 19.08 -2.57
C ILE A 33 -8.30 19.18 -1.44
N GLY A 34 -7.94 19.79 -0.30
CA GLY A 34 -8.84 20.03 0.82
C GLY A 34 -9.09 18.82 1.72
N VAL A 35 -8.19 17.84 1.73
CA VAL A 35 -8.22 16.69 2.65
C VAL A 35 -7.28 16.98 3.82
N LYS A 36 -7.81 16.96 5.04
CA LYS A 36 -7.02 17.22 6.25
C LYS A 36 -6.29 15.96 6.71
N VAL A 37 -4.97 15.99 6.75
CA VAL A 37 -4.18 14.93 7.39
C VAL A 37 -4.20 15.13 8.90
N THR A 38 -4.73 14.16 9.62
CA THR A 38 -4.89 14.20 11.09
C THR A 38 -3.76 13.48 11.81
N ARG A 39 -3.12 12.51 11.15
CA ARG A 39 -2.07 11.70 11.73
C ARG A 39 -1.11 11.19 10.68
N MET A 40 0.16 11.10 11.04
CA MET A 40 1.20 10.36 10.32
C MET A 40 1.86 9.42 11.32
N THR A 41 1.91 8.13 11.01
CA THR A 41 2.45 7.09 11.88
C THR A 41 3.37 6.16 11.11
N SER A 42 4.36 5.58 11.79
CA SER A 42 5.22 4.56 11.21
C SER A 42 5.23 3.33 12.10
N PHE A 43 5.23 2.16 11.49
CA PHE A 43 5.33 0.87 12.19
C PHE A 43 6.18 -0.12 11.40
N GLY A 44 6.62 -1.17 12.09
CA GLY A 44 7.53 -2.16 11.55
C GLY A 44 6.87 -3.16 10.60
N ASP A 45 7.69 -4.03 10.07
CA ASP A 45 7.27 -5.12 9.16
C ASP A 45 6.73 -6.32 9.95
N ASP A 46 5.77 -6.10 10.84
CA ASP A 46 5.04 -7.13 11.58
C ASP A 46 3.58 -7.16 11.15
N HIS A 47 3.11 -8.32 10.73
CA HIS A 47 1.76 -8.51 10.20
C HIS A 47 0.67 -8.10 11.20
N ASP A 48 0.76 -8.56 12.44
CA ASP A 48 -0.29 -8.34 13.45
C ASP A 48 -0.30 -6.88 13.90
N GLU A 49 0.88 -6.26 13.98
CA GLU A 49 1.02 -4.82 14.25
C GLU A 49 0.37 -4.00 13.12
N ILE A 50 0.62 -4.35 11.87
CA ILE A 50 0.03 -3.67 10.71
C ILE A 50 -1.48 -3.80 10.71
N VAL A 51 -2.02 -5.01 10.90
CA VAL A 51 -3.47 -5.27 10.97
C VAL A 51 -4.12 -4.45 12.08
N CYS A 52 -3.54 -4.47 13.28
CA CYS A 52 -4.06 -3.74 14.43
C CYS A 52 -4.07 -2.23 14.20
N ASN A 53 -2.95 -1.68 13.75
CA ASN A 53 -2.81 -0.24 13.54
C ASN A 53 -3.68 0.28 12.40
N LEU A 54 -3.70 -0.41 11.26
CA LEU A 54 -4.55 0.01 10.13
C LEU A 54 -6.04 -0.09 10.46
N THR A 55 -6.45 -1.13 11.18
CA THR A 55 -7.84 -1.24 11.65
C THR A 55 -8.21 -0.07 12.55
N ASN A 56 -7.33 0.31 13.48
CA ASN A 56 -7.55 1.46 14.35
C ASN A 56 -7.62 2.77 13.55
N GLU A 57 -6.74 2.98 12.58
CA GLU A 57 -6.77 4.18 11.74
C GLU A 57 -8.06 4.27 10.90
N LEU A 58 -8.57 3.16 10.40
CA LEU A 58 -9.84 3.09 9.65
C LEU A 58 -11.06 3.47 10.52
N THR A 59 -11.00 3.28 11.85
CA THR A 59 -12.09 3.69 12.75
C THR A 59 -12.15 5.21 12.96
N HIS A 60 -11.04 5.92 12.72
CA HIS A 60 -10.91 7.33 13.05
C HIS A 60 -10.81 8.25 11.82
N ASN A 61 -10.55 7.69 10.66
CA ASN A 61 -10.32 8.45 9.44
C ASN A 61 -11.15 7.94 8.27
N GLU A 62 -11.60 8.85 7.42
CA GLU A 62 -12.34 8.50 6.20
C GLU A 62 -11.40 7.95 5.11
N ILE A 63 -10.11 8.33 5.17
CA ILE A 63 -9.07 7.93 4.24
C ILE A 63 -7.85 7.47 5.04
N VAL A 64 -7.34 6.29 4.74
CA VAL A 64 -6.07 5.78 5.27
C VAL A 64 -5.17 5.48 4.09
N ILE A 65 -4.02 6.13 4.03
CA ILE A 65 -3.03 5.91 2.98
C ILE A 65 -1.84 5.17 3.60
N THR A 66 -1.47 4.05 3.00
CA THR A 66 -0.31 3.27 3.41
C THR A 66 0.80 3.36 2.38
N THR A 67 2.04 3.44 2.83
CA THR A 67 3.25 3.35 2.02
C THR A 67 4.25 2.40 2.66
N GLY A 68 5.03 1.70 1.84
CA GLY A 68 5.99 0.70 2.31
C GLY A 68 5.44 -0.72 2.41
N GLY A 69 6.32 -1.68 2.63
CA GLY A 69 5.97 -3.10 2.74
C GLY A 69 5.36 -3.73 1.49
N LEU A 70 5.66 -3.20 0.30
CA LEU A 70 5.11 -3.64 -0.99
C LEU A 70 6.17 -4.25 -1.92
N GLY A 71 7.30 -4.69 -1.37
CA GLY A 71 8.39 -5.29 -2.13
C GLY A 71 8.05 -6.68 -2.68
N PRO A 72 8.86 -7.19 -3.64
CA PRO A 72 8.62 -8.50 -4.26
C PRO A 72 9.05 -9.70 -3.41
N THR A 73 9.57 -9.47 -2.22
CA THR A 73 10.10 -10.48 -1.31
C THR A 73 9.12 -10.82 -0.18
N LYS A 74 9.60 -11.41 0.91
CA LYS A 74 8.84 -11.66 2.14
C LYS A 74 8.20 -10.38 2.74
N ASP A 75 8.60 -9.24 2.22
CA ASP A 75 8.22 -7.90 2.65
C ASP A 75 6.89 -7.41 2.04
N ASP A 76 6.18 -8.28 1.29
CA ASP A 76 4.81 -7.99 0.82
C ASP A 76 3.78 -8.22 1.95
N ILE A 77 4.22 -7.91 3.16
CA ILE A 77 3.46 -8.08 4.39
C ILE A 77 2.27 -7.13 4.45
N THR A 78 2.41 -5.96 3.86
CA THR A 78 1.34 -4.96 3.79
C THR A 78 0.16 -5.48 2.96
N LYS A 79 0.42 -6.15 1.83
CA LYS A 79 -0.63 -6.75 0.99
C LYS A 79 -1.38 -7.83 1.75
N ALA A 80 -0.66 -8.70 2.48
CA ALA A 80 -1.27 -9.76 3.29
C ALA A 80 -2.16 -9.17 4.41
N ALA A 81 -1.69 -8.15 5.12
CA ALA A 81 -2.45 -7.46 6.15
C ALA A 81 -3.73 -6.79 5.57
N LEU A 82 -3.61 -6.12 4.43
CA LEU A 82 -4.76 -5.50 3.76
C LEU A 82 -5.76 -6.54 3.23
N ALA A 83 -5.30 -7.69 2.76
CA ALA A 83 -6.15 -8.81 2.38
C ALA A 83 -6.98 -9.30 3.57
N GLU A 84 -6.36 -9.46 4.74
CA GLU A 84 -7.05 -9.84 5.96
C GLU A 84 -8.07 -8.79 6.40
N ILE A 85 -7.67 -7.52 6.52
CA ILE A 85 -8.54 -6.43 6.95
C ILE A 85 -9.75 -6.28 6.02
N SER A 86 -9.56 -6.43 4.71
CA SER A 86 -10.63 -6.30 3.72
C SER A 86 -11.53 -7.53 3.61
N GLY A 87 -11.16 -8.65 4.24
CA GLY A 87 -11.89 -9.91 4.15
C GLY A 87 -11.73 -10.60 2.80
N SER A 88 -10.57 -10.44 2.17
CA SER A 88 -10.23 -11.11 0.92
C SER A 88 -10.25 -12.63 1.09
N LYS A 89 -10.79 -13.32 0.11
CA LYS A 89 -10.84 -14.79 0.06
C LYS A 89 -9.72 -15.39 -0.79
N GLY A 90 -8.98 -14.56 -1.50
CA GLY A 90 -7.88 -14.99 -2.35
C GLY A 90 -7.25 -13.83 -3.12
N TYR A 91 -6.34 -14.18 -3.98
CA TYR A 91 -5.62 -13.23 -4.83
C TYR A 91 -5.97 -13.46 -6.29
N VAL A 92 -6.03 -12.38 -7.05
CA VAL A 92 -6.26 -12.38 -8.49
C VAL A 92 -5.12 -11.68 -9.21
N VAL A 93 -4.83 -12.11 -10.43
CA VAL A 93 -3.83 -11.43 -11.27
C VAL A 93 -4.47 -10.19 -11.87
N ASN A 94 -3.85 -9.02 -11.65
CA ASN A 94 -4.19 -7.81 -12.39
C ASN A 94 -3.38 -7.77 -13.69
N GLU A 95 -4.04 -8.03 -14.83
CA GLU A 95 -3.39 -8.13 -16.14
C GLU A 95 -2.72 -6.82 -16.57
N SER A 96 -3.32 -5.68 -16.27
CA SER A 96 -2.75 -4.37 -16.62
C SER A 96 -1.48 -4.09 -15.82
N GLN A 97 -1.46 -4.45 -14.54
CA GLN A 97 -0.25 -4.31 -13.71
C GLN A 97 0.82 -5.33 -14.14
N LEU A 98 0.43 -6.56 -14.48
CA LEU A 98 1.36 -7.58 -14.99
C LEU A 98 2.05 -7.09 -16.26
N LYS A 99 1.30 -6.52 -17.20
CA LYS A 99 1.85 -5.91 -18.42
C LYS A 99 2.86 -4.79 -18.07
N MET A 100 2.52 -3.93 -17.12
CA MET A 100 3.40 -2.85 -16.68
C MET A 100 4.69 -3.38 -16.03
N VAL A 101 4.60 -4.44 -15.22
CA VAL A 101 5.79 -5.12 -14.66
C VAL A 101 6.73 -5.58 -15.79
N HIS A 102 6.19 -6.22 -16.83
CA HIS A 102 6.96 -6.66 -17.99
C HIS A 102 7.62 -5.48 -18.72
N GLU A 103 6.89 -4.40 -18.98
CA GLU A 103 7.40 -3.22 -19.68
C GLU A 103 8.52 -2.53 -18.88
N ILE A 104 8.36 -2.35 -17.59
CA ILE A 104 9.35 -1.70 -16.71
C ILE A 104 10.63 -2.52 -16.64
N LEU A 105 10.53 -3.83 -16.43
CA LEU A 105 11.70 -4.71 -16.32
C LEU A 105 12.43 -4.83 -17.66
N HIS A 106 11.70 -4.99 -18.76
CA HIS A 106 12.27 -5.03 -20.10
C HIS A 106 13.01 -3.73 -20.44
N ALA A 107 12.43 -2.57 -20.12
CA ALA A 107 13.08 -1.27 -20.33
C ALA A 107 14.38 -1.11 -19.52
N ARG A 108 14.52 -1.83 -18.42
CA ARG A 108 15.74 -1.88 -17.58
C ARG A 108 16.72 -2.98 -18.01
N GLY A 109 16.41 -3.75 -19.04
CA GLY A 109 17.22 -4.89 -19.50
C GLY A 109 17.21 -6.06 -18.51
N LEU A 110 16.15 -6.20 -17.71
CA LEU A 110 16.00 -7.24 -16.70
C LEU A 110 14.98 -8.29 -17.15
N ASP A 111 15.25 -9.56 -16.83
CA ASP A 111 14.30 -10.64 -17.03
C ASP A 111 13.17 -10.59 -16.01
N VAL A 112 11.98 -10.99 -16.45
CA VAL A 112 10.81 -11.09 -15.58
C VAL A 112 10.83 -12.43 -14.87
N LEU A 113 11.10 -12.40 -13.57
CA LEU A 113 11.06 -13.57 -12.70
C LEU A 113 9.66 -13.80 -12.13
N ASP A 114 9.40 -15.00 -11.63
CA ASP A 114 8.11 -15.32 -10.98
C ASP A 114 7.83 -14.43 -9.77
N ILE A 115 8.87 -14.04 -9.02
CA ILE A 115 8.75 -13.09 -7.91
C ILE A 115 8.25 -11.71 -8.37
N ASN A 116 8.62 -11.28 -9.57
CA ASN A 116 8.14 -10.01 -10.14
C ASN A 116 6.68 -10.14 -10.61
N LYS A 117 6.29 -11.29 -11.18
CA LYS A 117 4.91 -11.58 -11.56
C LYS A 117 3.99 -11.62 -10.36
N ALA A 118 4.47 -12.09 -9.20
CA ALA A 118 3.73 -12.11 -7.95
C ALA A 118 3.31 -10.71 -7.48
N GLN A 119 4.00 -9.66 -7.90
CA GLN A 119 3.58 -8.29 -7.61
C GLN A 119 2.26 -7.89 -8.27
N ALA A 120 1.90 -8.52 -9.38
CA ALA A 120 0.60 -8.33 -10.04
C ALA A 120 -0.54 -9.12 -9.41
N LEU A 121 -0.26 -10.01 -8.44
CA LEU A 121 -1.26 -10.68 -7.62
C LEU A 121 -1.75 -9.70 -6.55
N VAL A 122 -3.04 -9.44 -6.55
CA VAL A 122 -3.69 -8.50 -5.61
C VAL A 122 -4.87 -9.17 -4.92
N PRO A 123 -5.24 -8.74 -3.70
CA PRO A 123 -6.45 -9.22 -3.04
C PRO A 123 -7.68 -9.02 -3.91
N ASP A 124 -8.59 -10.00 -3.92
CA ASP A 124 -9.82 -9.96 -4.71
C ASP A 124 -10.81 -8.87 -4.28
N THR A 125 -10.53 -8.21 -3.17
CA THR A 125 -11.32 -7.12 -2.58
C THR A 125 -10.87 -5.71 -2.98
N CYS A 126 -9.76 -5.58 -3.71
CA CYS A 126 -9.22 -4.27 -4.08
C CYS A 126 -9.46 -3.91 -5.54
N GLU A 127 -9.51 -2.59 -5.79
CA GLU A 127 -9.32 -2.00 -7.11
C GLU A 127 -7.83 -1.68 -7.29
N VAL A 128 -7.33 -1.74 -8.52
CA VAL A 128 -5.93 -1.42 -8.83
C VAL A 128 -5.86 -0.17 -9.70
N ILE A 129 -5.07 0.80 -9.24
CA ILE A 129 -4.58 1.88 -10.09
C ILE A 129 -3.22 1.43 -10.61
N VAL A 130 -3.09 1.35 -11.93
CA VAL A 130 -1.84 0.89 -12.57
C VAL A 130 -0.69 1.84 -12.23
N ASN A 131 0.39 1.28 -11.68
CA ASN A 131 1.59 2.04 -11.36
C ASN A 131 2.52 2.07 -12.58
N HIS A 132 2.70 3.24 -13.18
CA HIS A 132 3.59 3.45 -14.33
C HIS A 132 5.04 3.75 -13.95
N LEU A 133 5.32 3.94 -12.67
CA LEU A 133 6.65 4.33 -12.16
C LEU A 133 7.38 3.19 -11.46
N GLY A 134 6.65 2.13 -11.10
CA GLY A 134 7.20 1.01 -10.37
C GLY A 134 6.41 -0.29 -10.58
N THR A 135 6.96 -1.40 -10.12
CA THR A 135 6.37 -2.73 -10.28
C THR A 135 5.27 -3.05 -9.27
N ALA A 136 5.27 -2.37 -8.12
CA ALA A 136 4.24 -2.56 -7.09
C ALA A 136 2.92 -1.90 -7.52
N PRO A 137 1.78 -2.60 -7.41
CA PRO A 137 0.47 -2.02 -7.72
C PRO A 137 0.06 -0.98 -6.69
N ILE A 138 -0.76 -0.01 -7.11
CA ILE A 138 -1.48 0.87 -6.19
C ILE A 138 -2.84 0.25 -5.94
N MET A 139 -3.09 -0.17 -4.71
CA MET A 139 -4.30 -0.88 -4.32
C MET A 139 -5.25 0.05 -3.58
N VAL A 140 -6.52 0.03 -3.96
CA VAL A 140 -7.59 0.80 -3.33
C VAL A 140 -8.62 -0.15 -2.74
N PHE A 141 -8.83 -0.05 -1.43
CA PHE A 141 -9.82 -0.82 -0.70
C PHE A 141 -10.95 0.10 -0.25
N ARG A 142 -12.20 -0.35 -0.36
CA ARG A 142 -13.37 0.40 0.08
C ARG A 142 -14.03 -0.34 1.23
N PHE A 143 -14.18 0.35 2.35
CA PHE A 143 -14.82 -0.19 3.53
C PHE A 143 -16.17 0.46 3.76
N PRO A 144 -17.24 -0.32 4.06
CA PRO A 144 -18.54 0.25 4.46
C PRO A 144 -18.36 1.06 5.76
N LYS A 145 -19.02 2.21 5.86
CA LYS A 145 -18.98 3.07 7.07
C LYS A 145 -19.45 2.36 8.35
N GLU A 146 -20.25 1.31 8.20
CA GLU A 146 -20.82 0.55 9.32
C GLU A 146 -19.83 -0.49 9.89
N ARG A 147 -18.68 -0.66 9.25
CA ARG A 147 -17.69 -1.66 9.64
C ARG A 147 -16.66 -1.13 10.64
N TYR A 148 -16.48 0.19 10.68
CA TYR A 148 -15.48 0.88 11.51
C TYR A 148 -16.05 2.11 12.19
#